data_19a14b80a3f9cacef16c03e332a13879
#
_entry.id   19a14b80a3f9cacef16c03e332a13879
#
_cell.length_a   1.000
_cell.length_b   1.000
_cell.length_c   1.000
_cell.angle_alpha   90.00
_cell.angle_beta   90.00
_cell.angle_gamma   90.00
#
_symmetry.space_group_name_H-M   'P 1'
#
loop_
_entity.id
_entity.type
_entity.pdbx_description
1 polymer ?
#
loop_
_entity_poly.entity_id
_entity_poly.type
_entity_poly.pdbx_seq_one_letter_code
_entity_poly.pdbx_strand_id
1 'polypeptide(L)'
;MSCRELVVITAQGGAEMQEYKETLALAAYLLDYPDAKWWESLADARQTAQQSPHQQSREELLAVIDYIEDMGQKEYEEWYVRVFEFSANTNLYLTMHNRTDFGRQAKDMLEFKRLFLENGYDTNKELPDFLPAVLELTASLPRERASSVLKVAAPKVELLRSRFTEAKLAHTFLLDVILTTAEELESETA
;
A
#
# COMPACT_ATOMS: atom_id res chain seq x y z
N MET A 1 -15.04 -5.36 -0.28
CA MET A 1 -14.03 -6.39 -0.60
C MET A 1 -12.86 -6.11 0.32
N SER A 2 -12.39 -7.11 1.04
CA SER A 2 -11.25 -6.98 1.97
C SER A 2 -9.97 -7.32 1.19
N CYS A 3 -8.80 -6.77 1.56
CA CYS A 3 -7.45 -7.12 1.08
C CYS A 3 -7.25 -8.62 0.78
N ARG A 4 -8.01 -9.43 1.45
CA ARG A 4 -7.92 -10.89 1.50
C ARG A 4 -8.45 -11.63 0.27
N GLU A 5 -9.17 -10.96 -0.61
CA GLU A 5 -9.70 -11.59 -1.84
C GLU A 5 -8.87 -11.28 -3.09
N LEU A 6 -7.91 -10.34 -3.00
CA LEU A 6 -7.12 -9.88 -4.14
C LEU A 6 -5.84 -10.70 -4.41
N VAL A 7 -5.37 -11.49 -3.46
CA VAL A 7 -4.18 -12.37 -3.64
C VAL A 7 -4.44 -13.51 -4.66
N VAL A 8 -5.69 -13.70 -5.09
CA VAL A 8 -6.07 -14.72 -6.09
C VAL A 8 -6.56 -14.06 -7.38
N ILE A 9 -5.83 -13.11 -7.94
CA ILE A 9 -6.09 -12.66 -9.31
C ILE A 9 -5.32 -13.56 -10.26
N THR A 10 -5.98 -14.63 -10.71
CA THR A 10 -5.48 -15.51 -11.76
C THR A 10 -5.31 -14.78 -13.08
N ALA A 11 -4.14 -14.97 -13.66
CA ALA A 11 -3.63 -14.51 -14.94
C ALA A 11 -4.66 -14.50 -16.09
N GLN A 12 -5.12 -13.32 -16.51
CA GLN A 12 -5.60 -13.06 -17.88
C GLN A 12 -5.43 -11.56 -18.21
N GLY A 13 -4.21 -11.15 -18.41
CA GLY A 13 -3.81 -9.83 -18.92
C GLY A 13 -2.34 -9.88 -19.32
N GLY A 14 -1.88 -9.05 -20.25
CA GLY A 14 -0.47 -9.04 -20.65
C GLY A 14 0.47 -8.88 -19.43
N ALA A 15 1.65 -9.48 -19.46
CA ALA A 15 2.56 -9.60 -18.32
C ALA A 15 2.80 -8.27 -17.57
N GLU A 16 2.98 -7.17 -18.29
CA GLU A 16 3.18 -5.83 -17.69
C GLU A 16 1.93 -5.26 -16.99
N MET A 17 0.72 -5.60 -17.47
CA MET A 17 -0.52 -5.14 -16.87
C MET A 17 -0.84 -5.89 -15.56
N GLN A 18 -0.29 -7.06 -15.38
CA GLN A 18 -0.42 -7.88 -14.17
C GLN A 18 0.53 -7.42 -13.07
N GLU A 19 1.72 -6.98 -13.44
CA GLU A 19 2.84 -6.72 -12.55
C GLU A 19 2.58 -5.62 -11.51
N TYR A 20 2.18 -4.40 -11.92
CA TYR A 20 1.90 -3.33 -10.96
C TYR A 20 0.76 -3.70 -10.02
N LYS A 21 -0.22 -4.50 -10.50
CA LYS A 21 -1.35 -4.94 -9.68
C LYS A 21 -0.89 -5.87 -8.57
N GLU A 22 -0.05 -6.84 -8.89
CA GLU A 22 0.50 -7.78 -7.92
C GLU A 22 1.40 -7.06 -6.92
N THR A 23 2.26 -6.15 -7.39
CA THR A 23 3.14 -5.35 -6.55
C THR A 23 2.36 -4.48 -5.56
N LEU A 24 1.35 -3.74 -6.03
CA LEU A 24 0.54 -2.88 -5.17
C LEU A 24 -0.37 -3.68 -4.23
N ALA A 25 -0.92 -4.80 -4.68
CA ALA A 25 -1.72 -5.69 -3.83
C ALA A 25 -0.86 -6.30 -2.71
N LEU A 26 0.38 -6.67 -3.02
CA LEU A 26 1.32 -7.19 -2.03
C LEU A 26 1.74 -6.11 -1.03
N ALA A 27 2.03 -4.89 -1.49
CA ALA A 27 2.32 -3.76 -0.62
C ALA A 27 1.12 -3.42 0.29
N ALA A 28 -0.11 -3.45 -0.24
CA ALA A 28 -1.34 -3.27 0.54
C ALA A 28 -1.46 -4.34 1.63
N TYR A 29 -1.26 -5.59 1.27
CA TYR A 29 -1.30 -6.72 2.19
C TYR A 29 -0.26 -6.57 3.32
N LEU A 30 0.99 -6.24 3.00
CA LEU A 30 2.06 -6.10 4.00
C LEU A 30 1.89 -4.87 4.91
N LEU A 31 1.07 -3.90 4.52
CA LEU A 31 0.69 -2.73 5.31
C LEU A 31 -0.64 -2.92 6.07
N ASP A 32 -1.38 -3.99 5.84
CA ASP A 32 -2.66 -4.25 6.54
C ASP A 32 -2.42 -4.90 7.91
N TYR A 33 -3.47 -4.89 8.76
CA TYR A 33 -3.41 -5.46 10.10
C TYR A 33 -3.13 -6.98 10.07
N PRO A 34 -2.09 -7.47 10.77
CA PRO A 34 -1.64 -8.86 10.72
C PRO A 34 -2.50 -9.79 11.60
N ASP A 35 -3.76 -10.01 11.22
CA ASP A 35 -4.63 -10.98 11.89
C ASP A 35 -4.29 -12.44 11.55
N ALA A 36 -5.01 -13.41 12.11
CA ALA A 36 -4.74 -14.83 11.91
C ALA A 36 -4.72 -15.24 10.42
N LYS A 37 -5.65 -14.69 9.60
CA LYS A 37 -5.70 -15.01 8.17
C LYS A 37 -4.54 -14.38 7.40
N TRP A 38 -4.11 -13.20 7.83
CA TRP A 38 -2.93 -12.54 7.31
C TRP A 38 -1.69 -13.43 7.51
N TRP A 39 -1.51 -13.98 8.71
CA TRP A 39 -0.40 -14.88 9.00
C TRP A 39 -0.46 -16.19 8.19
N GLU A 40 -1.64 -16.75 7.98
CA GLU A 40 -1.84 -17.93 7.13
C GLU A 40 -1.40 -17.68 5.67
N SER A 41 -1.51 -16.44 5.19
CA SER A 41 -1.20 -16.06 3.80
C SER A 41 0.23 -15.51 3.60
N LEU A 42 1.03 -15.36 4.66
CA LEU A 42 2.37 -14.75 4.57
C LEU A 42 3.33 -15.55 3.68
N ALA A 43 3.23 -16.88 3.69
CA ALA A 43 4.02 -17.75 2.82
C ALA A 43 3.70 -17.54 1.33
N ASP A 44 2.41 -17.34 1.00
CA ASP A 44 1.97 -17.05 -0.38
C ASP A 44 2.43 -15.65 -0.81
N ALA A 45 2.38 -14.67 0.11
CA ALA A 45 2.91 -13.34 -0.11
C ALA A 45 4.41 -13.36 -0.40
N ARG A 46 5.20 -14.16 0.33
CA ARG A 46 6.62 -14.40 0.05
C ARG A 46 6.84 -14.98 -1.33
N GLN A 47 6.05 -15.97 -1.72
CA GLN A 47 6.16 -16.57 -3.05
C GLN A 47 5.87 -15.55 -4.15
N THR A 48 4.85 -14.71 -3.97
CA THR A 48 4.52 -13.62 -4.90
C THR A 48 5.66 -12.62 -4.99
N ALA A 49 6.24 -12.19 -3.86
CA ALA A 49 7.40 -11.29 -3.84
C ALA A 49 8.60 -11.87 -4.62
N GLN A 50 8.89 -13.16 -4.47
CA GLN A 50 9.98 -13.85 -5.18
C GLN A 50 9.79 -13.87 -6.70
N GLN A 51 8.55 -13.79 -7.17
CA GLN A 51 8.22 -13.80 -8.59
C GLN A 51 8.22 -12.40 -9.23
N SER A 52 8.36 -11.33 -8.43
CA SER A 52 8.45 -9.96 -8.96
C SER A 52 9.61 -9.86 -9.95
N PRO A 53 9.38 -9.39 -11.18
CA PRO A 53 10.42 -9.29 -12.21
C PRO A 53 11.43 -8.18 -11.91
N HIS A 54 11.03 -7.10 -11.24
CA HIS A 54 11.92 -6.03 -10.82
C HIS A 54 12.78 -6.45 -9.64
N GLN A 55 14.08 -6.55 -9.84
CA GLN A 55 15.02 -7.02 -8.82
C GLN A 55 14.95 -6.17 -7.56
N GLN A 56 14.94 -4.84 -7.69
CA GLN A 56 14.93 -3.93 -6.54
C GLN A 56 13.64 -4.11 -5.73
N SER A 57 12.47 -4.05 -6.36
CA SER A 57 11.18 -4.23 -5.68
C SER A 57 11.09 -5.59 -5.01
N ARG A 58 11.60 -6.65 -5.65
CA ARG A 58 11.67 -7.99 -5.06
C ARG A 58 12.52 -8.01 -3.81
N GLU A 59 13.72 -7.42 -3.82
CA GLU A 59 14.62 -7.35 -2.68
C GLU A 59 14.00 -6.55 -1.52
N GLU A 60 13.36 -5.43 -1.81
CA GLU A 60 12.67 -4.57 -0.84
C GLU A 60 11.48 -5.27 -0.19
N LEU A 61 10.62 -5.92 -0.97
CA LEU A 61 9.49 -6.69 -0.45
C LEU A 61 9.94 -7.85 0.43
N LEU A 62 10.95 -8.61 -0.01
CA LEU A 62 11.49 -9.72 0.76
C LEU A 62 12.15 -9.25 2.06
N ALA A 63 12.85 -8.13 2.05
CA ALA A 63 13.47 -7.57 3.25
C ALA A 63 12.43 -7.23 4.33
N VAL A 64 11.24 -6.73 3.93
CA VAL A 64 10.15 -6.47 4.88
C VAL A 64 9.56 -7.78 5.40
N ILE A 65 9.35 -8.77 4.53
CA ILE A 65 8.84 -10.08 4.95
C ILE A 65 9.82 -10.77 5.91
N ASP A 66 11.12 -10.74 5.62
CA ASP A 66 12.15 -11.28 6.51
C ASP A 66 12.10 -10.59 7.89
N TYR A 67 11.99 -9.27 7.93
CA TYR A 67 11.85 -8.51 9.17
C TYR A 67 10.62 -8.92 9.98
N ILE A 68 9.48 -9.16 9.32
CA ILE A 68 8.23 -9.59 9.95
C ILE A 68 8.38 -11.00 10.53
N GLU A 69 8.92 -11.93 9.76
CA GLU A 69 9.13 -13.32 10.19
C GLU A 69 10.14 -13.43 11.33
N ASP A 70 11.24 -12.65 11.26
CA ASP A 70 12.26 -12.61 12.31
C ASP A 70 11.70 -12.09 13.65
N MET A 71 10.78 -11.13 13.60
CA MET A 71 10.11 -10.61 14.80
C MET A 71 9.13 -11.63 15.39
N GLY A 72 8.48 -12.42 14.55
CA GLY A 72 7.47 -13.39 14.92
C GLY A 72 6.10 -12.78 15.25
N GLN A 73 5.07 -13.64 15.20
CA GLN A 73 3.67 -13.21 15.20
C GLN A 73 3.30 -12.27 16.34
N LYS A 74 3.48 -12.70 17.58
CA LYS A 74 3.03 -11.94 18.75
C LYS A 74 3.71 -10.58 18.85
N GLU A 75 5.01 -10.55 18.65
CA GLU A 75 5.78 -9.31 18.77
C GLU A 75 5.45 -8.35 17.63
N TYR A 76 5.26 -8.87 16.42
CA TYR A 76 4.89 -8.05 15.26
C TYR A 76 3.47 -7.47 15.38
N GLU A 77 2.47 -8.22 15.86
CA GLU A 77 1.12 -7.70 16.10
C GLU A 77 1.12 -6.55 17.12
N GLU A 78 1.84 -6.70 18.25
CA GLU A 78 2.00 -5.65 19.26
C GLU A 78 2.77 -4.43 18.70
N TRP A 79 3.79 -4.66 17.90
CA TRP A 79 4.58 -3.63 17.23
C TRP A 79 3.72 -2.87 16.21
N TYR A 80 2.95 -3.57 15.37
CA TYR A 80 2.07 -3.00 14.36
C TYR A 80 1.08 -2.00 14.96
N VAL A 81 0.36 -2.41 16.00
CA VAL A 81 -0.60 -1.56 16.70
C VAL A 81 0.06 -0.30 17.24
N ARG A 82 1.22 -0.44 17.88
CA ARG A 82 1.97 0.70 18.43
C ARG A 82 2.44 1.67 17.35
N VAL A 83 2.91 1.15 16.22
CA VAL A 83 3.56 1.95 15.18
C VAL A 83 2.56 2.51 14.18
N PHE A 84 1.54 1.75 13.78
CA PHE A 84 0.63 2.17 12.72
C PHE A 84 -0.75 2.62 13.20
N GLU A 85 -1.21 2.18 14.36
CA GLU A 85 -2.51 2.61 14.87
C GLU A 85 -2.40 3.75 15.88
N PHE A 86 -1.48 3.66 16.84
CA PHE A 86 -1.35 4.66 17.90
C PHE A 86 -0.34 5.78 17.62
N SER A 87 0.51 5.65 16.64
CA SER A 87 1.48 6.69 16.32
C SER A 87 0.87 7.78 15.43
N ALA A 88 0.93 9.01 15.90
CA ALA A 88 0.51 10.16 15.11
C ALA A 88 1.44 10.47 13.91
N ASN A 89 2.66 9.90 13.89
CA ASN A 89 3.67 10.18 12.87
C ASN A 89 3.77 9.11 11.79
N THR A 90 3.35 7.88 12.10
CA THR A 90 3.55 6.71 11.24
C THR A 90 2.26 5.96 10.95
N ASN A 91 1.08 6.49 11.33
CA ASN A 91 -0.20 5.89 10.95
C ASN A 91 -0.37 5.91 9.41
N LEU A 92 -1.19 4.99 8.92
CA LEU A 92 -1.36 4.75 7.49
C LEU A 92 -2.44 5.61 6.83
N TYR A 93 -2.96 6.64 7.52
CA TYR A 93 -3.95 7.57 6.97
C TYR A 93 -3.24 8.77 6.32
N LEU A 94 -3.26 8.82 5.00
CA LEU A 94 -2.46 9.74 4.18
C LEU A 94 -2.75 11.22 4.44
N THR A 95 -3.98 11.59 4.84
CA THR A 95 -4.33 12.99 5.08
C THR A 95 -3.97 13.47 6.49
N MET A 96 -3.69 12.55 7.42
CA MET A 96 -3.36 12.89 8.82
C MET A 96 -1.99 13.54 8.99
N HIS A 97 -1.14 13.43 7.98
CA HIS A 97 0.24 13.90 8.06
C HIS A 97 0.41 15.40 7.75
N ASN A 98 -0.56 16.04 7.11
CA ASN A 98 -0.57 17.49 6.86
C ASN A 98 -1.21 18.25 8.03
N ARG A 99 -0.51 18.39 9.15
CA ARG A 99 -1.02 18.90 10.43
C ARG A 99 -1.38 20.40 10.48
N THR A 100 -1.20 21.15 9.42
CA THR A 100 -1.21 22.61 9.47
C THR A 100 -2.51 23.27 9.03
N ASP A 101 -3.45 22.52 8.41
CA ASP A 101 -4.69 23.10 7.88
C ASP A 101 -5.82 22.05 7.82
N PHE A 102 -6.79 22.18 8.74
CA PHE A 102 -7.99 21.32 8.75
C PHE A 102 -8.81 21.45 7.46
N GLY A 103 -8.83 22.62 6.83
CA GLY A 103 -9.53 22.82 5.56
C GLY A 103 -8.88 22.04 4.42
N ARG A 104 -7.57 21.96 4.40
CA ARG A 104 -6.81 21.18 3.42
C ARG A 104 -6.98 19.68 3.65
N GLN A 105 -6.93 19.24 4.91
CA GLN A 105 -7.18 17.83 5.25
C GLN A 105 -8.57 17.37 4.79
N ALA A 106 -9.61 18.16 5.05
CA ALA A 106 -10.96 17.86 4.62
C ALA A 106 -11.09 17.78 3.10
N LYS A 107 -10.42 18.68 2.36
CA LYS A 107 -10.37 18.67 0.90
C LYS A 107 -9.69 17.41 0.36
N ASP A 108 -8.53 17.06 0.91
CA ASP A 108 -7.78 15.87 0.53
C ASP A 108 -8.60 14.59 0.81
N MET A 109 -9.29 14.52 1.94
CA MET A 109 -10.19 13.41 2.28
C MET A 109 -11.33 13.27 1.27
N LEU A 110 -11.94 14.39 0.84
CA LEU A 110 -12.99 14.38 -0.18
C LEU A 110 -12.44 13.94 -1.54
N GLU A 111 -11.21 14.27 -1.88
CA GLU A 111 -10.54 13.84 -3.10
C GLU A 111 -10.37 12.32 -3.12
N PHE A 112 -9.86 11.71 -2.05
CA PHE A 112 -9.80 10.25 -1.93
C PHE A 112 -11.19 9.60 -2.02
N LYS A 113 -12.17 10.13 -1.30
CA LYS A 113 -13.54 9.61 -1.37
C LYS A 113 -14.09 9.64 -2.80
N ARG A 114 -13.81 10.71 -3.55
CA ARG A 114 -14.21 10.83 -4.96
C ARG A 114 -13.55 9.75 -5.82
N LEU A 115 -12.26 9.47 -5.63
CA LEU A 115 -11.55 8.42 -6.36
C LEU A 115 -12.21 7.05 -6.18
N PHE A 116 -12.62 6.69 -4.98
CA PHE A 116 -13.36 5.45 -4.74
C PHE A 116 -14.71 5.44 -5.47
N LEU A 117 -15.53 6.48 -5.30
CA LEU A 117 -16.86 6.56 -5.89
C LEU A 117 -16.84 6.57 -7.43
N GLU A 118 -15.93 7.31 -8.06
CA GLU A 118 -15.77 7.38 -9.51
C GLU A 118 -15.35 6.04 -10.13
N ASN A 119 -14.72 5.16 -9.33
CA ASN A 119 -14.35 3.82 -9.74
C ASN A 119 -15.33 2.73 -9.28
N GLY A 120 -16.51 3.12 -8.75
CA GLY A 120 -17.58 2.19 -8.39
C GLY A 120 -17.41 1.49 -7.05
N TYR A 121 -16.54 2.00 -6.18
CA TYR A 121 -16.29 1.46 -4.84
C TYR A 121 -16.83 2.38 -3.76
N ASP A 122 -17.24 1.81 -2.63
CA ASP A 122 -17.67 2.55 -1.45
C ASP A 122 -16.73 2.24 -0.27
N THR A 123 -16.44 3.26 0.53
CA THR A 123 -15.51 3.22 1.66
C THR A 123 -16.24 2.97 2.98
N ASN A 124 -17.18 2.02 3.02
CA ASN A 124 -18.06 1.80 4.17
C ASN A 124 -17.36 1.26 5.42
N LYS A 125 -16.14 0.73 5.32
CA LYS A 125 -15.45 0.09 6.44
C LYS A 125 -14.22 0.85 6.92
N GLU A 126 -13.52 1.51 6.00
CA GLU A 126 -12.29 2.25 6.29
C GLU A 126 -12.37 3.67 5.74
N LEU A 127 -11.57 4.57 6.27
CA LEU A 127 -11.47 5.91 5.71
C LEU A 127 -10.81 5.86 4.31
N PRO A 128 -11.26 6.68 3.37
CA PRO A 128 -10.81 6.61 1.97
C PRO A 128 -9.33 6.97 1.76
N ASP A 129 -8.68 7.54 2.76
CA ASP A 129 -7.26 7.87 2.76
C ASP A 129 -6.38 6.82 3.47
N PHE A 130 -6.95 5.69 3.89
CA PHE A 130 -6.20 4.56 4.44
C PHE A 130 -5.35 3.94 3.33
N LEU A 131 -4.02 3.97 3.49
CA LEU A 131 -3.09 3.60 2.42
C LEU A 131 -3.32 2.18 1.87
N PRO A 132 -3.49 1.12 2.68
CA PRO A 132 -3.81 -0.20 2.14
C PRO A 132 -5.05 -0.21 1.24
N ALA A 133 -6.12 0.47 1.63
CA ALA A 133 -7.35 0.56 0.83
C ALA A 133 -7.13 1.32 -0.50
N VAL A 134 -6.32 2.38 -0.49
CA VAL A 134 -5.95 3.12 -1.71
C VAL A 134 -5.14 2.24 -2.66
N LEU A 135 -4.22 1.42 -2.14
CA LEU A 135 -3.43 0.49 -2.95
C LEU A 135 -4.28 -0.63 -3.54
N GLU A 136 -5.24 -1.17 -2.78
CA GLU A 136 -6.21 -2.15 -3.28
C GLU A 136 -7.07 -1.59 -4.41
N LEU A 137 -7.62 -0.39 -4.21
CA LEU A 137 -8.34 0.30 -5.27
C LEU A 137 -7.46 0.38 -6.51
N THR A 138 -6.23 0.86 -6.37
CA THR A 138 -5.30 1.05 -7.48
C THR A 138 -4.99 -0.26 -8.20
N ALA A 139 -4.71 -1.33 -7.46
CA ALA A 139 -4.44 -2.66 -8.01
C ALA A 139 -5.64 -3.26 -8.78
N SER A 140 -6.87 -2.85 -8.44
CA SER A 140 -8.09 -3.31 -9.13
C SER A 140 -8.36 -2.59 -10.46
N LEU A 141 -7.71 -1.45 -10.70
CA LEU A 141 -8.01 -0.57 -11.83
C LEU A 141 -7.18 -0.89 -13.08
N PRO A 142 -7.65 -0.49 -14.27
CA PRO A 142 -6.80 -0.40 -15.46
C PRO A 142 -5.70 0.65 -15.28
N ARG A 143 -4.58 0.48 -15.98
CA ARG A 143 -3.35 1.27 -15.88
C ARG A 143 -3.57 2.79 -15.81
N GLU A 144 -4.30 3.36 -16.75
CA GLU A 144 -4.55 4.81 -16.81
C GLU A 144 -5.25 5.35 -15.56
N ARG A 145 -6.22 4.59 -15.03
CA ARG A 145 -6.92 4.95 -13.79
C ARG A 145 -6.04 4.72 -12.57
N ALA A 146 -5.26 3.65 -12.54
CA ALA A 146 -4.28 3.36 -11.51
C ALA A 146 -3.25 4.49 -11.39
N SER A 147 -2.68 4.93 -12.52
CA SER A 147 -1.78 6.09 -12.58
C SER A 147 -2.43 7.36 -12.03
N SER A 148 -3.70 7.62 -12.36
CA SER A 148 -4.44 8.78 -11.85
C SER A 148 -4.62 8.75 -10.31
N VAL A 149 -4.88 7.58 -9.73
CA VAL A 149 -5.00 7.41 -8.27
C VAL A 149 -3.64 7.61 -7.61
N LEU A 150 -2.58 6.99 -8.12
CA LEU A 150 -1.24 7.13 -7.56
C LEU A 150 -0.71 8.56 -7.67
N LYS A 151 -1.03 9.30 -8.72
CA LYS A 151 -0.67 10.71 -8.84
C LYS A 151 -1.22 11.58 -7.70
N VAL A 152 -2.41 11.26 -7.19
CA VAL A 152 -2.99 11.94 -6.02
C VAL A 152 -2.33 11.46 -4.72
N ALA A 153 -2.02 10.17 -4.62
CA ALA A 153 -1.47 9.56 -3.42
C ALA A 153 0.04 9.83 -3.24
N ALA A 154 0.83 9.81 -4.31
CA ALA A 154 2.30 9.85 -4.27
C ALA A 154 2.90 10.97 -3.41
N PRO A 155 2.44 12.25 -3.48
CA PRO A 155 2.99 13.29 -2.62
C PRO A 155 2.77 13.04 -1.12
N LYS A 156 1.72 12.31 -0.76
CA LYS A 156 1.39 11.96 0.63
C LYS A 156 2.16 10.72 1.07
N VAL A 157 2.35 9.76 0.16
CA VAL A 157 3.21 8.59 0.39
C VAL A 157 4.66 9.03 0.60
N GLU A 158 5.18 10.00 -0.17
CA GLU A 158 6.54 10.53 0.03
C GLU A 158 6.69 11.20 1.41
N LEU A 159 5.70 11.95 1.88
CA LEU A 159 5.71 12.51 3.22
C LEU A 159 5.72 11.40 4.30
N LEU A 160 4.93 10.37 4.12
CA LEU A 160 4.90 9.22 5.02
C LEU A 160 6.24 8.46 4.98
N ARG A 161 6.82 8.28 3.79
CA ARG A 161 8.14 7.69 3.59
C ARG A 161 9.23 8.40 4.39
N SER A 162 9.26 9.73 4.33
CA SER A 162 10.20 10.53 5.11
C SER A 162 10.07 10.24 6.61
N ARG A 163 8.85 10.09 7.12
CA ARG A 163 8.59 9.77 8.54
C ARG A 163 8.98 8.35 8.91
N PHE A 164 8.73 7.38 8.02
CA PHE A 164 9.17 6.00 8.23
C PHE A 164 10.69 5.92 8.27
N THR A 165 11.38 6.69 7.41
CA THR A 165 12.83 6.80 7.39
C THR A 165 13.37 7.39 8.70
N GLU A 166 12.78 8.48 9.20
CA GLU A 166 13.13 9.09 10.49
C GLU A 166 12.92 8.11 11.65
N ALA A 167 11.84 7.33 11.61
CA ALA A 167 11.53 6.31 12.59
C ALA A 167 12.32 5.00 12.40
N LYS A 168 13.13 4.88 11.34
CA LYS A 168 13.93 3.71 10.98
C LYS A 168 13.11 2.42 10.83
N LEU A 169 11.93 2.54 10.20
CA LEU A 169 11.05 1.41 9.95
C LEU A 169 11.48 0.64 8.70
N ALA A 170 11.55 -0.69 8.78
CA ALA A 170 11.80 -1.55 7.62
C ALA A 170 10.71 -1.37 6.53
N HIS A 171 9.49 -1.05 6.94
CA HIS A 171 8.36 -0.78 6.04
C HIS A 171 8.55 0.44 5.13
N THR A 172 9.62 1.23 5.32
CA THR A 172 10.03 2.27 4.36
C THR A 172 10.20 1.68 2.96
N PHE A 173 10.72 0.46 2.85
CA PHE A 173 10.89 -0.23 1.56
C PHE A 173 9.57 -0.46 0.82
N LEU A 174 8.45 -0.66 1.53
CA LEU A 174 7.14 -0.76 0.88
C LEU A 174 6.73 0.56 0.22
N LEU A 175 7.07 1.68 0.86
CA LEU A 175 6.78 3.00 0.31
C LEU A 175 7.69 3.32 -0.88
N ASP A 176 8.93 2.83 -0.88
CA ASP A 176 9.83 2.91 -2.04
C ASP A 176 9.24 2.16 -3.23
N VAL A 177 8.81 0.91 -3.03
CA VAL A 177 8.14 0.10 -4.06
C VAL A 177 6.90 0.80 -4.62
N ILE A 178 6.05 1.38 -3.78
CA ILE A 178 4.84 2.10 -4.20
C ILE A 178 5.19 3.31 -5.06
N LEU A 179 6.18 4.10 -4.66
CA LEU A 179 6.61 5.30 -5.38
C LEU A 179 7.26 4.94 -6.72
N THR A 180 8.12 3.93 -6.76
CA THR A 180 8.70 3.41 -8.01
C THR A 180 7.60 2.96 -8.97
N THR A 181 6.62 2.19 -8.49
CA THR A 181 5.48 1.76 -9.32
C THR A 181 4.67 2.96 -9.85
N ALA A 182 4.52 4.02 -9.04
CA ALA A 182 3.83 5.24 -9.48
C ALA A 182 4.57 5.95 -10.62
N GLU A 183 5.90 6.06 -10.54
CA GLU A 183 6.75 6.66 -11.56
C GLU A 183 6.72 5.85 -12.86
N GLU A 184 6.76 4.52 -12.79
CA GLU A 184 6.67 3.63 -13.94
C GLU A 184 5.33 3.77 -14.66
N LEU A 185 4.22 3.80 -13.91
CA LEU A 185 2.88 3.99 -14.48
C LEU A 185 2.71 5.37 -15.12
N GLU A 186 3.36 6.41 -14.61
CA GLU A 186 3.31 7.76 -15.18
C GLU A 186 4.16 7.87 -16.45
N SER A 187 5.36 7.28 -16.48
CA SER A 187 6.29 7.37 -17.61
C SER A 187 5.76 6.70 -18.88
N GLU A 188 4.97 5.63 -18.75
CA GLU A 188 4.42 4.88 -19.88
C GLU A 188 3.07 5.43 -20.38
N THR A 189 2.45 6.36 -19.64
CA THR A 189 1.21 7.05 -20.05
C THR A 189 1.46 8.40 -20.70
N ALA A 190 2.71 8.89 -20.76
CA ALA A 190 3.13 10.14 -21.37
C ALA A 190 3.58 9.94 -22.83
#